data_b12f737e40f025a8614661ed8e4e2b0b
#
_entry.id   b12f737e40f025a8614661ed8e4e2b0b
#
_cell.length_a   1.000
_cell.length_b   1.000
_cell.length_c   1.000
_cell.angle_alpha   90.00
_cell.angle_beta   90.00
_cell.angle_gamma   90.00
#
_symmetry.space_group_name_H-M   'P 1'
#
loop_
_entity.id
_entity.type
_entity.pdbx_description
1 polymer ?
#
loop_
_entity_poly.entity_id
_entity_poly.type
_entity_poly.pdbx_seq_one_letter_code
_entity_poly.pdbx_strand_id
1 'polypeptide(L)'
;MDFDAIGDFVYKVIETIGSDQKNLCSAVDFALDLAEKKSFSPNDLLVLSNACKQQKMVMEEYVFSKACFVCASRKLREEACFALGTAAHILGFFLEAEARYLEVLKENPENGDVRCTYAELLLELGRTKEAQEEYRTILEASPEHAKANTGYAYLLTEYGYVREAEECYSRALTADPDYVPARGGYANLLYELGRLRDAEKEYRLAIELDPEDPSLHHNLGVLLSFLGRCSEAEVEYRKALSLNPRHRRTLFNYGNLLAREGRVSEAEVHYMEALALDQNDAKVHSNYANLLARFGRRYEAEMEYKKALSLDPESAEGHYSYGNLLSEIGRFSEAQDQYEKALVLNPYYPPIHYSYGLLMRKMGLFNEAKKEYTKAMQLDPDIGSKMTETWIILD
;
A
#
# COMPACT_ATOMS: atom_id res chain seq x y z
N MET A 1 -12.74 35.83 -17.44
CA MET A 1 -11.29 35.53 -17.43
C MET A 1 -10.80 35.38 -18.87
N ASP A 2 -9.65 35.97 -19.18
CA ASP A 2 -8.98 35.75 -20.46
C ASP A 2 -8.23 34.40 -20.37
N PHE A 3 -8.63 33.42 -21.17
CA PHE A 3 -8.08 32.06 -21.14
C PHE A 3 -6.58 32.05 -21.49
N ASP A 4 -6.12 32.90 -22.38
CA ASP A 4 -4.71 33.02 -22.75
C ASP A 4 -3.87 33.55 -21.57
N ALA A 5 -4.42 34.51 -20.82
CA ALA A 5 -3.77 35.06 -19.61
C ALA A 5 -3.69 34.04 -18.49
N ILE A 6 -4.70 33.16 -18.34
CA ILE A 6 -4.69 32.06 -17.36
C ILE A 6 -3.64 31.02 -17.74
N GLY A 7 -3.62 30.62 -19.02
CA GLY A 7 -2.65 29.63 -19.52
C GLY A 7 -1.21 30.06 -19.28
N ASP A 8 -0.89 31.33 -19.64
CA ASP A 8 0.44 31.92 -19.40
C ASP A 8 0.79 32.02 -17.90
N PHE A 9 -0.19 32.32 -17.03
CA PHE A 9 -0.02 32.36 -15.58
C PHE A 9 0.33 30.97 -15.01
N VAL A 10 -0.49 29.96 -15.33
CA VAL A 10 -0.29 28.59 -14.86
C VAL A 10 1.05 28.04 -15.36
N TYR A 11 1.37 28.24 -16.64
CA TYR A 11 2.63 27.78 -17.22
C TYR A 11 3.84 28.37 -16.50
N LYS A 12 3.86 29.67 -16.21
CA LYS A 12 4.97 30.31 -15.50
C LYS A 12 5.11 29.84 -14.06
N VAL A 13 4.00 29.56 -13.38
CA VAL A 13 4.06 28.98 -12.02
C VAL A 13 4.63 27.56 -12.08
N ILE A 14 4.19 26.72 -13.02
CA ILE A 14 4.72 25.37 -13.23
C ILE A 14 6.22 25.42 -13.55
N GLU A 15 6.65 26.30 -14.43
CA GLU A 15 8.06 26.47 -14.77
C GLU A 15 8.90 26.86 -13.53
N THR A 16 8.36 27.70 -12.64
CA THR A 16 9.04 28.12 -11.40
C THR A 16 9.13 26.97 -10.38
N ILE A 17 8.11 26.13 -10.28
CA ILE A 17 8.11 24.95 -9.39
C ILE A 17 9.16 23.95 -9.90
N GLY A 18 9.19 23.66 -11.19
CA GLY A 18 10.00 22.58 -11.76
C GLY A 18 9.62 21.23 -11.14
N SER A 19 10.64 20.41 -10.84
CA SER A 19 10.45 19.08 -10.23
C SER A 19 10.88 19.00 -8.75
N ASP A 20 11.22 20.14 -8.11
CA ASP A 20 11.77 20.16 -6.75
C ASP A 20 10.84 20.91 -5.79
N GLN A 21 10.40 20.22 -4.74
CA GLN A 21 9.61 20.80 -3.64
C GLN A 21 10.29 22.01 -2.96
N LYS A 22 11.62 22.13 -3.04
CA LYS A 22 12.35 23.30 -2.50
C LYS A 22 11.96 24.62 -3.17
N ASN A 23 11.42 24.56 -4.37
CA ASN A 23 11.02 25.74 -5.11
C ASN A 23 9.62 26.25 -4.72
N LEU A 24 8.86 25.50 -3.90
CA LEU A 24 7.46 25.84 -3.60
C LEU A 24 7.27 27.22 -2.96
N CYS A 25 8.14 27.62 -2.01
CA CYS A 25 8.04 28.95 -1.40
C CYS A 25 8.24 30.06 -2.44
N SER A 26 9.26 29.94 -3.28
CA SER A 26 9.52 30.92 -4.36
C SER A 26 8.40 30.94 -5.38
N ALA A 27 7.79 29.79 -5.67
CA ALA A 27 6.65 29.69 -6.58
C ALA A 27 5.39 30.35 -5.99
N VAL A 28 5.16 30.28 -4.67
CA VAL A 28 4.07 30.98 -3.99
C VAL A 28 4.26 32.49 -4.09
N ASP A 29 5.47 33.00 -3.77
CA ASP A 29 5.77 34.44 -3.86
C ASP A 29 5.62 34.94 -5.31
N PHE A 30 6.08 34.15 -6.27
CA PHE A 30 5.90 34.44 -7.70
C PHE A 30 4.43 34.45 -8.11
N ALA A 31 3.63 33.46 -7.65
CA ALA A 31 2.21 33.39 -7.94
C ALA A 31 1.45 34.58 -7.35
N LEU A 32 1.80 35.04 -6.15
CA LEU A 32 1.21 36.24 -5.52
C LEU A 32 1.55 37.51 -6.30
N ASP A 33 2.82 37.73 -6.63
CA ASP A 33 3.26 38.89 -7.42
C ASP A 33 2.61 38.95 -8.80
N LEU A 34 2.52 37.80 -9.48
CA LEU A 34 1.91 37.71 -10.81
C LEU A 34 0.39 37.84 -10.75
N ALA A 35 -0.27 37.32 -9.71
CA ALA A 35 -1.69 37.49 -9.50
C ALA A 35 -2.05 38.98 -9.29
N GLU A 36 -1.26 39.70 -8.49
CA GLU A 36 -1.44 41.14 -8.29
C GLU A 36 -1.26 41.90 -9.60
N LYS A 37 -0.19 41.62 -10.37
CA LYS A 37 0.09 42.26 -11.65
C LYS A 37 -0.97 41.99 -12.74
N LYS A 38 -1.56 40.80 -12.75
CA LYS A 38 -2.61 40.40 -13.70
C LYS A 38 -4.02 40.53 -13.15
N SER A 39 -4.20 41.10 -11.97
CA SER A 39 -5.50 41.35 -11.32
C SER A 39 -6.32 40.04 -11.08
N PHE A 40 -5.65 38.92 -10.75
CA PHE A 40 -6.34 37.69 -10.30
C PHE A 40 -6.89 37.89 -8.89
N SER A 41 -8.15 37.53 -8.72
CA SER A 41 -8.78 37.55 -7.39
C SER A 41 -8.42 36.28 -6.59
N PRO A 42 -8.59 36.30 -5.25
CA PRO A 42 -8.47 35.09 -4.44
C PRO A 42 -9.37 33.94 -4.89
N ASN A 43 -10.55 34.25 -5.42
CA ASN A 43 -11.45 33.25 -5.99
C ASN A 43 -10.87 32.60 -7.25
N ASP A 44 -10.17 33.35 -8.08
CA ASP A 44 -9.52 32.81 -9.28
C ASP A 44 -8.40 31.83 -8.89
N LEU A 45 -7.63 32.14 -7.85
CA LEU A 45 -6.59 31.26 -7.32
C LEU A 45 -7.17 29.97 -6.72
N LEU A 46 -8.32 30.05 -6.06
CA LEU A 46 -9.02 28.86 -5.54
C LEU A 46 -9.56 27.97 -6.66
N VAL A 47 -10.09 28.57 -7.72
CA VAL A 47 -10.53 27.85 -8.93
C VAL A 47 -9.34 27.13 -9.59
N LEU A 48 -8.17 27.76 -9.66
CA LEU A 48 -6.95 27.14 -10.19
C LEU A 48 -6.47 26.00 -9.28
N SER A 49 -6.49 26.18 -7.97
CA SER A 49 -6.17 25.12 -7.00
C SER A 49 -7.06 23.90 -7.21
N ASN A 50 -8.38 24.09 -7.29
CA ASN A 50 -9.33 23.01 -7.54
C ASN A 50 -9.13 22.31 -8.89
N ALA A 51 -8.79 23.07 -9.94
CA ALA A 51 -8.45 22.50 -11.25
C ALA A 51 -7.17 21.64 -11.18
N CYS A 52 -6.13 22.09 -10.47
CA CYS A 52 -4.91 21.33 -10.24
C CYS A 52 -5.19 20.04 -9.46
N LYS A 53 -6.05 20.09 -8.43
CA LYS A 53 -6.50 18.92 -7.69
C LYS A 53 -7.15 17.86 -8.59
N GLN A 54 -8.06 18.28 -9.48
CA GLN A 54 -8.71 17.38 -10.44
C GLN A 54 -7.71 16.73 -11.41
N GLN A 55 -6.63 17.44 -11.77
CA GLN A 55 -5.56 16.96 -12.63
C GLN A 55 -4.43 16.25 -11.87
N LYS A 56 -4.57 16.04 -10.54
CA LYS A 56 -3.56 15.44 -9.65
C LYS A 56 -2.20 16.20 -9.66
N MET A 57 -2.22 17.49 -9.88
CA MET A 57 -1.07 18.40 -9.88
C MET A 57 -0.86 18.98 -8.48
N VAL A 58 -0.30 18.17 -7.56
CA VAL A 58 -0.33 18.47 -6.11
C VAL A 58 0.56 19.66 -5.71
N MET A 59 1.72 19.83 -6.36
CA MET A 59 2.61 20.96 -6.08
C MET A 59 1.98 22.29 -6.50
N GLU A 60 1.34 22.32 -7.66
CA GLU A 60 0.62 23.47 -8.18
C GLU A 60 -0.64 23.75 -7.33
N GLU A 61 -1.37 22.72 -6.93
CA GLU A 61 -2.49 22.82 -5.98
C GLU A 61 -2.04 23.51 -4.70
N TYR A 62 -0.92 23.09 -4.12
CA TYR A 62 -0.33 23.70 -2.92
C TYR A 62 -0.01 25.19 -3.15
N VAL A 63 0.65 25.52 -4.26
CA VAL A 63 1.03 26.90 -4.56
C VAL A 63 -0.20 27.81 -4.71
N PHE A 64 -1.20 27.38 -5.49
CA PHE A 64 -2.40 28.19 -5.70
C PHE A 64 -3.28 28.28 -4.45
N SER A 65 -3.42 27.20 -3.69
CA SER A 65 -4.17 27.23 -2.42
C SER A 65 -3.49 28.10 -1.37
N LYS A 66 -2.15 28.07 -1.28
CA LYS A 66 -1.38 28.91 -0.37
C LYS A 66 -1.45 30.39 -0.76
N ALA A 67 -1.32 30.71 -2.04
CA ALA A 67 -1.50 32.06 -2.54
C ALA A 67 -2.93 32.58 -2.29
N CYS A 68 -3.95 31.73 -2.54
CA CYS A 68 -5.33 32.04 -2.20
C CYS A 68 -5.51 32.30 -0.69
N PHE A 69 -4.99 31.42 0.15
CA PHE A 69 -5.08 31.53 1.61
C PHE A 69 -4.50 32.84 2.14
N VAL A 70 -3.37 33.31 1.60
CA VAL A 70 -2.71 34.56 1.99
C VAL A 70 -3.58 35.78 1.69
N CYS A 71 -4.26 35.81 0.54
CA CYS A 71 -5.05 36.98 0.09
C CYS A 71 -6.57 36.81 0.24
N ALA A 72 -7.06 35.65 0.75
CA ALA A 72 -8.48 35.36 0.89
C ALA A 72 -9.18 36.26 1.91
N SER A 73 -10.37 36.73 1.53
CA SER A 73 -11.33 37.31 2.45
C SER A 73 -11.86 36.23 3.43
N ARG A 74 -12.45 36.66 4.57
CA ARG A 74 -12.98 35.73 5.58
C ARG A 74 -13.88 34.64 5.00
N LYS A 75 -14.67 34.96 3.95
CA LYS A 75 -15.62 34.02 3.33
C LYS A 75 -14.94 32.89 2.54
N LEU A 76 -13.80 33.15 1.91
CA LEU A 76 -13.05 32.15 1.11
C LEU A 76 -11.95 31.45 1.93
N ARG A 77 -11.71 31.92 3.16
CA ARG A 77 -10.59 31.47 3.97
C ARG A 77 -10.73 30.01 4.41
N GLU A 78 -11.95 29.58 4.72
CA GLU A 78 -12.21 28.18 5.12
C GLU A 78 -11.86 27.22 3.98
N GLU A 79 -12.38 27.49 2.76
CA GLU A 79 -12.12 26.65 1.58
C GLU A 79 -10.63 26.66 1.19
N ALA A 80 -10.00 27.85 1.18
CA ALA A 80 -8.57 27.97 0.88
C ALA A 80 -7.70 27.28 1.93
N CYS A 81 -8.09 27.36 3.20
CA CYS A 81 -7.42 26.72 4.32
C CYS A 81 -7.50 25.19 4.21
N PHE A 82 -8.67 24.66 3.89
CA PHE A 82 -8.86 23.23 3.69
C PHE A 82 -8.10 22.72 2.45
N ALA A 83 -8.18 23.40 1.31
CA ALA A 83 -7.44 23.07 0.09
C ALA A 83 -5.91 23.06 0.35
N LEU A 84 -5.41 24.08 1.05
CA LEU A 84 -4.00 24.14 1.45
C LEU A 84 -3.63 22.97 2.39
N GLY A 85 -4.49 22.67 3.36
CA GLY A 85 -4.28 21.56 4.30
C GLY A 85 -4.19 20.22 3.56
N THR A 86 -5.08 19.96 2.61
CA THR A 86 -5.07 18.72 1.82
C THR A 86 -3.84 18.60 0.92
N ALA A 87 -3.46 19.67 0.23
CA ALA A 87 -2.26 19.67 -0.61
C ALA A 87 -0.98 19.50 0.23
N ALA A 88 -0.90 20.18 1.40
CA ALA A 88 0.21 20.03 2.34
C ALA A 88 0.30 18.60 2.90
N HIS A 89 -0.83 17.96 3.21
CA HIS A 89 -0.90 16.57 3.66
C HIS A 89 -0.32 15.62 2.61
N ILE A 90 -0.75 15.71 1.35
CA ILE A 90 -0.25 14.86 0.26
C ILE A 90 1.26 15.08 0.01
N LEU A 91 1.76 16.29 0.19
CA LEU A 91 3.20 16.61 0.06
C LEU A 91 4.03 16.19 1.28
N GLY A 92 3.41 15.70 2.36
CA GLY A 92 4.08 15.30 3.59
C GLY A 92 4.42 16.48 4.54
N PHE A 93 3.83 17.67 4.31
CA PHE A 93 3.98 18.83 5.21
C PHE A 93 2.98 18.73 6.36
N PHE A 94 3.09 17.68 7.15
CA PHE A 94 2.10 17.28 8.17
C PHE A 94 1.79 18.34 9.21
N LEU A 95 2.80 19.10 9.66
CA LEU A 95 2.59 20.18 10.63
C LEU A 95 1.74 21.32 10.04
N GLU A 96 1.95 21.66 8.78
CA GLU A 96 1.14 22.67 8.10
C GLU A 96 -0.27 22.15 7.84
N ALA A 97 -0.41 20.90 7.39
CA ALA A 97 -1.71 20.27 7.19
C ALA A 97 -2.53 20.26 8.48
N GLU A 98 -1.96 19.82 9.60
CA GLU A 98 -2.61 19.81 10.91
C GLU A 98 -3.05 21.24 11.34
N ALA A 99 -2.15 22.21 11.20
CA ALA A 99 -2.48 23.60 11.54
C ALA A 99 -3.66 24.14 10.71
N ARG A 100 -3.73 23.79 9.44
CA ARG A 100 -4.82 24.21 8.54
C ARG A 100 -6.14 23.53 8.89
N TYR A 101 -6.14 22.23 9.14
CA TYR A 101 -7.36 21.52 9.55
C TYR A 101 -7.90 22.05 10.88
N LEU A 102 -7.03 22.25 11.87
CA LEU A 102 -7.43 22.82 13.16
C LEU A 102 -7.96 24.26 13.05
N GLU A 103 -7.42 25.09 12.12
CA GLU A 103 -7.94 26.43 11.85
C GLU A 103 -9.36 26.37 11.32
N VAL A 104 -9.67 25.47 10.37
CA VAL A 104 -11.02 25.27 9.85
C VAL A 104 -11.96 24.77 10.97
N LEU A 105 -11.54 23.75 11.72
CA LEU A 105 -12.37 23.16 12.78
C LEU A 105 -12.62 24.11 13.97
N LYS A 106 -11.76 25.11 14.18
CA LYS A 106 -11.99 26.17 15.17
C LYS A 106 -13.13 27.10 14.75
N GLU A 107 -13.23 27.43 13.45
CA GLU A 107 -14.30 28.29 12.92
C GLU A 107 -15.60 27.49 12.68
N ASN A 108 -15.47 26.23 12.26
CA ASN A 108 -16.57 25.31 11.93
C ASN A 108 -16.36 23.92 12.55
N PRO A 109 -16.68 23.74 13.87
CA PRO A 109 -16.47 22.48 14.57
C PRO A 109 -17.30 21.30 14.03
N GLU A 110 -18.40 21.56 13.32
CA GLU A 110 -19.32 20.57 12.78
C GLU A 110 -18.92 20.08 11.38
N ASN A 111 -17.81 20.58 10.81
CA ASN A 111 -17.36 20.18 9.47
C ASN A 111 -16.81 18.74 9.49
N GLY A 112 -17.69 17.77 9.22
CA GLY A 112 -17.37 16.34 9.24
C GLY A 112 -16.30 15.94 8.23
N ASP A 113 -16.28 16.54 7.04
CA ASP A 113 -15.31 16.22 5.99
C ASP A 113 -13.89 16.62 6.39
N VAL A 114 -13.74 17.82 6.99
CA VAL A 114 -12.43 18.28 7.49
C VAL A 114 -11.97 17.41 8.66
N ARG A 115 -12.88 17.06 9.60
CA ARG A 115 -12.55 16.14 10.69
C ARG A 115 -12.13 14.76 10.19
N CYS A 116 -12.78 14.20 9.17
CA CYS A 116 -12.36 12.95 8.56
C CYS A 116 -10.94 13.04 8.00
N THR A 117 -10.63 14.10 7.26
CA THR A 117 -9.30 14.28 6.67
C THR A 117 -8.25 14.55 7.75
N TYR A 118 -8.61 15.22 8.83
CA TYR A 118 -7.74 15.38 10.01
C TYR A 118 -7.51 14.03 10.72
N ALA A 119 -8.54 13.20 10.86
CA ALA A 119 -8.40 11.86 11.41
C ALA A 119 -7.49 10.97 10.54
N GLU A 120 -7.59 11.05 9.22
CA GLU A 120 -6.68 10.39 8.28
C GLU A 120 -5.22 10.82 8.51
N LEU A 121 -4.97 12.13 8.64
CA LEU A 121 -3.64 12.66 9.00
C LEU A 121 -3.13 12.11 10.35
N LEU A 122 -3.99 12.08 11.37
CA LEU A 122 -3.64 11.55 12.69
C LEU A 122 -3.25 10.07 12.62
N LEU A 123 -3.91 9.27 11.77
CA LEU A 123 -3.54 7.86 11.54
C LEU A 123 -2.15 7.74 10.91
N GLU A 124 -1.83 8.55 9.92
CA GLU A 124 -0.49 8.57 9.29
C GLU A 124 0.61 8.98 10.29
N LEU A 125 0.29 9.84 11.25
CA LEU A 125 1.17 10.25 12.34
C LEU A 125 1.24 9.22 13.49
N GLY A 126 0.50 8.11 13.42
CA GLY A 126 0.43 7.10 14.47
C GLY A 126 -0.39 7.52 15.71
N ARG A 127 -1.12 8.64 15.63
CA ARG A 127 -1.96 9.20 16.72
C ARG A 127 -3.37 8.59 16.69
N THR A 128 -3.44 7.27 16.72
CA THR A 128 -4.64 6.49 16.46
C THR A 128 -5.79 6.77 17.41
N LYS A 129 -5.49 7.01 18.70
CA LYS A 129 -6.56 7.32 19.69
C LYS A 129 -7.26 8.63 19.36
N GLU A 130 -6.51 9.62 18.94
CA GLU A 130 -7.05 10.91 18.57
C GLU A 130 -7.87 10.81 17.28
N ALA A 131 -7.41 10.06 16.30
CA ALA A 131 -8.20 9.76 15.10
C ALA A 131 -9.52 9.07 15.43
N GLN A 132 -9.51 8.13 16.36
CA GLN A 132 -10.73 7.45 16.83
C GLN A 132 -11.73 8.44 17.44
N GLU A 133 -11.27 9.38 18.27
CA GLU A 133 -12.15 10.37 18.88
C GLU A 133 -12.73 11.35 17.82
N GLU A 134 -11.95 11.73 16.81
CA GLU A 134 -12.46 12.54 15.71
C GLU A 134 -13.57 11.82 14.93
N TYR A 135 -13.39 10.54 14.57
CA TYR A 135 -14.45 9.76 13.92
C TYR A 135 -15.68 9.60 14.80
N ARG A 136 -15.51 9.34 16.09
CA ARG A 136 -16.66 9.25 17.04
C ARG A 136 -17.43 10.54 17.11
N THR A 137 -16.75 11.67 17.22
CA THR A 137 -17.39 12.99 17.25
C THR A 137 -18.26 13.22 16.03
N ILE A 138 -17.82 12.82 14.83
CA ILE A 138 -18.61 12.92 13.61
C ILE A 138 -19.82 12.00 13.68
N LEU A 139 -19.63 10.74 14.07
CA LEU A 139 -20.67 9.73 14.06
C LEU A 139 -21.72 9.92 15.17
N GLU A 140 -21.39 10.62 16.25
CA GLU A 140 -22.35 11.08 17.26
C GLU A 140 -23.29 12.17 16.71
N ALA A 141 -22.75 13.09 15.91
CA ALA A 141 -23.53 14.15 15.26
C ALA A 141 -24.27 13.68 13.99
N SER A 142 -23.61 12.83 13.21
CA SER A 142 -24.11 12.30 11.92
C SER A 142 -23.79 10.81 11.78
N PRO A 143 -24.63 9.92 12.31
CA PRO A 143 -24.40 8.47 12.30
C PRO A 143 -24.27 7.86 10.90
N GLU A 144 -24.83 8.52 9.89
CA GLU A 144 -24.84 8.08 8.49
C GLU A 144 -23.74 8.75 7.63
N HIS A 145 -22.79 9.45 8.25
CA HIS A 145 -21.73 10.10 7.49
C HIS A 145 -20.82 9.04 6.83
N ALA A 146 -20.94 8.86 5.50
CA ALA A 146 -20.32 7.76 4.76
C ALA A 146 -18.79 7.74 4.91
N LYS A 147 -18.12 8.88 4.74
CA LYS A 147 -16.65 8.99 4.86
C LYS A 147 -16.18 8.64 6.28
N ALA A 148 -16.87 9.12 7.31
CA ALA A 148 -16.51 8.85 8.70
C ALA A 148 -16.72 7.36 9.07
N ASN A 149 -17.85 6.76 8.65
CA ASN A 149 -18.08 5.34 8.84
C ASN A 149 -17.00 4.49 8.14
N THR A 150 -16.59 4.87 6.94
CA THR A 150 -15.54 4.16 6.18
C THR A 150 -14.19 4.25 6.88
N GLY A 151 -13.75 5.45 7.27
CA GLY A 151 -12.48 5.64 7.97
C GLY A 151 -12.47 4.96 9.34
N TYR A 152 -13.58 5.02 10.08
CA TYR A 152 -13.71 4.33 11.36
C TYR A 152 -13.75 2.80 11.20
N ALA A 153 -14.42 2.29 10.15
CA ALA A 153 -14.42 0.87 9.84
C ALA A 153 -13.02 0.34 9.52
N TYR A 154 -12.22 1.10 8.75
CA TYR A 154 -10.81 0.76 8.50
C TYR A 154 -10.03 0.63 9.82
N LEU A 155 -10.15 1.62 10.69
CA LEU A 155 -9.49 1.60 11.99
C LEU A 155 -9.93 0.40 12.85
N LEU A 156 -11.22 0.12 12.89
CA LEU A 156 -11.77 -1.04 13.62
C LEU A 156 -11.24 -2.37 13.07
N THR A 157 -11.07 -2.47 11.75
CA THR A 157 -10.48 -3.65 11.09
C THR A 157 -9.05 -3.89 11.57
N GLU A 158 -8.21 -2.85 11.58
CA GLU A 158 -6.82 -2.91 12.06
C GLU A 158 -6.71 -3.38 13.53
N TYR A 159 -7.72 -3.08 14.36
CA TYR A 159 -7.79 -3.54 15.75
C TYR A 159 -8.53 -4.87 15.94
N GLY A 160 -9.00 -5.50 14.88
CA GLY A 160 -9.70 -6.78 14.93
C GLY A 160 -11.16 -6.70 15.41
N TYR A 161 -11.75 -5.50 15.47
CA TYR A 161 -13.18 -5.30 15.81
C TYR A 161 -14.06 -5.51 14.56
N VAL A 162 -14.05 -6.73 14.06
CA VAL A 162 -14.62 -7.12 12.76
C VAL A 162 -16.12 -6.79 12.64
N ARG A 163 -16.92 -7.09 13.67
CA ARG A 163 -18.38 -6.87 13.64
C ARG A 163 -18.72 -5.39 13.53
N GLU A 164 -18.06 -4.60 14.34
CA GLU A 164 -18.23 -3.15 14.36
C GLU A 164 -17.76 -2.53 13.05
N ALA A 165 -16.69 -3.05 12.45
CA ALA A 165 -16.23 -2.63 11.14
C ALA A 165 -17.25 -2.95 10.04
N GLU A 166 -17.84 -4.16 10.01
CA GLU A 166 -18.90 -4.51 9.07
C GLU A 166 -20.12 -3.60 9.21
N GLU A 167 -20.53 -3.29 10.45
CA GLU A 167 -21.66 -2.38 10.69
C GLU A 167 -21.38 -0.97 10.15
N CYS A 168 -20.16 -0.46 10.34
CA CYS A 168 -19.77 0.85 9.83
C CYS A 168 -19.73 0.87 8.29
N TYR A 169 -19.14 -0.14 7.62
CA TYR A 169 -19.21 -0.24 6.17
C TYR A 169 -20.65 -0.34 5.66
N SER A 170 -21.49 -1.11 6.34
CA SER A 170 -22.93 -1.22 5.97
C SER A 170 -23.64 0.12 6.07
N ARG A 171 -23.40 0.90 7.14
CA ARG A 171 -23.96 2.26 7.28
C ARG A 171 -23.44 3.18 6.19
N ALA A 172 -22.14 3.15 5.90
CA ALA A 172 -21.56 3.97 4.83
C ALA A 172 -22.23 3.68 3.48
N LEU A 173 -22.37 2.39 3.12
CA LEU A 173 -22.98 1.96 1.86
C LEU A 173 -24.52 2.09 1.83
N THR A 174 -25.17 2.20 2.99
CA THR A 174 -26.59 2.53 3.07
C THR A 174 -26.81 4.02 2.83
N ALA A 175 -25.94 4.87 3.37
CA ALA A 175 -25.99 6.32 3.20
C ALA A 175 -25.59 6.74 1.79
N ASP A 176 -24.53 6.15 1.26
CA ASP A 176 -24.03 6.39 -0.10
C ASP A 176 -23.63 5.05 -0.77
N PRO A 177 -24.56 4.43 -1.53
CA PRO A 177 -24.28 3.18 -2.22
C PRO A 177 -23.16 3.25 -3.26
N ASP A 178 -22.85 4.42 -3.77
CA ASP A 178 -21.82 4.64 -4.81
C ASP A 178 -20.48 5.11 -4.23
N TYR A 179 -20.35 5.13 -2.89
CA TYR A 179 -19.11 5.52 -2.24
C TYR A 179 -18.02 4.47 -2.40
N VAL A 180 -17.19 4.66 -3.43
CA VAL A 180 -16.13 3.72 -3.84
C VAL A 180 -15.19 3.33 -2.69
N PRO A 181 -14.69 4.26 -1.84
CA PRO A 181 -13.81 3.89 -0.73
C PRO A 181 -14.44 2.91 0.27
N ALA A 182 -15.75 3.02 0.53
CA ALA A 182 -16.45 2.08 1.41
C ALA A 182 -16.57 0.69 0.77
N ARG A 183 -16.88 0.61 -0.53
CA ARG A 183 -16.94 -0.68 -1.24
C ARG A 183 -15.58 -1.37 -1.28
N GLY A 184 -14.52 -0.65 -1.66
CA GLY A 184 -13.16 -1.18 -1.68
C GLY A 184 -12.69 -1.63 -0.30
N GLY A 185 -12.93 -0.82 0.73
CA GLY A 185 -12.60 -1.15 2.12
C GLY A 185 -13.39 -2.35 2.64
N TYR A 186 -14.68 -2.43 2.35
CA TYR A 186 -15.51 -3.57 2.72
C TYR A 186 -15.08 -4.85 1.99
N ALA A 187 -14.72 -4.76 0.71
CA ALA A 187 -14.18 -5.88 -0.03
C ALA A 187 -12.86 -6.40 0.57
N ASN A 188 -11.97 -5.51 1.02
CA ASN A 188 -10.74 -5.90 1.74
C ASN A 188 -11.09 -6.67 3.03
N LEU A 189 -12.00 -6.16 3.85
CA LEU A 189 -12.44 -6.85 5.07
C LEU A 189 -13.03 -8.23 4.75
N LEU A 190 -13.89 -8.34 3.74
CA LEU A 190 -14.48 -9.61 3.32
C LEU A 190 -13.42 -10.61 2.84
N TYR A 191 -12.38 -10.13 2.15
CA TYR A 191 -11.24 -10.95 1.73
C TYR A 191 -10.50 -11.52 2.94
N GLU A 192 -10.19 -10.70 3.94
CA GLU A 192 -9.52 -11.12 5.17
C GLU A 192 -10.34 -12.14 5.97
N LEU A 193 -11.66 -12.01 5.93
CA LEU A 193 -12.60 -12.96 6.56
C LEU A 193 -12.79 -14.26 5.76
N GLY A 194 -12.12 -14.40 4.60
CA GLY A 194 -12.29 -15.56 3.72
C GLY A 194 -13.63 -15.61 2.97
N ARG A 195 -14.44 -14.54 3.01
CA ARG A 195 -15.70 -14.40 2.28
C ARG A 195 -15.42 -13.96 0.84
N LEU A 196 -14.66 -14.79 0.12
CA LEU A 196 -14.03 -14.42 -1.15
C LEU A 196 -15.02 -14.09 -2.28
N ARG A 197 -16.20 -14.73 -2.30
CA ARG A 197 -17.25 -14.42 -3.30
C ARG A 197 -17.88 -13.05 -3.09
N ASP A 198 -18.11 -12.69 -1.82
CA ASP A 198 -18.67 -11.39 -1.47
C ASP A 198 -17.62 -10.28 -1.74
N ALA A 199 -16.36 -10.54 -1.40
CA ALA A 199 -15.24 -9.64 -1.70
C ALA A 199 -15.13 -9.37 -3.21
N GLU A 200 -15.18 -10.43 -4.05
CA GLU A 200 -15.14 -10.27 -5.51
C GLU A 200 -16.28 -9.40 -6.03
N LYS A 201 -17.49 -9.62 -5.50
CA LYS A 201 -18.65 -8.82 -5.89
C LYS A 201 -18.45 -7.34 -5.58
N GLU A 202 -18.00 -7.02 -4.36
CA GLU A 202 -17.81 -5.61 -3.96
C GLU A 202 -16.65 -4.96 -4.71
N TYR A 203 -15.52 -5.67 -4.99
CA TYR A 203 -14.47 -5.12 -5.85
C TYR A 203 -14.96 -4.82 -7.26
N ARG A 204 -15.75 -5.72 -7.89
CA ARG A 204 -16.28 -5.48 -9.23
C ARG A 204 -17.23 -4.28 -9.26
N LEU A 205 -18.11 -4.15 -8.26
CA LEU A 205 -18.98 -2.98 -8.13
C LEU A 205 -18.17 -1.68 -7.93
N ALA A 206 -17.12 -1.74 -7.13
CA ALA A 206 -16.23 -0.58 -6.95
C ALA A 206 -15.52 -0.18 -8.26
N ILE A 207 -15.06 -1.17 -9.05
CA ILE A 207 -14.43 -0.94 -10.37
C ILE A 207 -15.45 -0.40 -11.40
N GLU A 208 -16.71 -0.84 -11.34
CA GLU A 208 -17.75 -0.27 -12.20
C GLU A 208 -17.98 1.22 -11.93
N LEU A 209 -17.84 1.65 -10.66
CA LEU A 209 -17.99 3.04 -10.24
C LEU A 209 -16.73 3.88 -10.53
N ASP A 210 -15.55 3.34 -10.26
CA ASP A 210 -14.26 3.97 -10.58
C ASP A 210 -13.33 3.00 -11.31
N PRO A 211 -13.42 2.90 -12.64
CA PRO A 211 -12.61 2.00 -13.44
C PRO A 211 -11.14 2.47 -13.61
N GLU A 212 -10.80 3.65 -13.08
CA GLU A 212 -9.46 4.21 -13.19
C GLU A 212 -8.67 4.18 -11.88
N ASP A 213 -9.21 3.58 -10.81
CA ASP A 213 -8.44 3.34 -9.58
C ASP A 213 -7.54 2.09 -9.74
N PRO A 214 -6.21 2.24 -9.80
CA PRO A 214 -5.30 1.12 -9.92
C PRO A 214 -5.32 0.19 -8.70
N SER A 215 -5.72 0.67 -7.52
CA SER A 215 -5.75 -0.10 -6.28
C SER A 215 -6.88 -1.13 -6.28
N LEU A 216 -8.04 -0.78 -6.85
CA LEU A 216 -9.16 -1.71 -6.98
C LEU A 216 -8.82 -2.88 -7.91
N HIS A 217 -8.24 -2.58 -9.07
CA HIS A 217 -7.75 -3.61 -10.00
C HIS A 217 -6.66 -4.47 -9.37
N HIS A 218 -5.72 -3.86 -8.64
CA HIS A 218 -4.71 -4.60 -7.89
C HIS A 218 -5.34 -5.58 -6.89
N ASN A 219 -6.27 -5.11 -6.05
CA ASN A 219 -6.88 -5.93 -5.00
C ASN A 219 -7.73 -7.06 -5.58
N LEU A 220 -8.48 -6.80 -6.65
CA LEU A 220 -9.19 -7.86 -7.38
C LEU A 220 -8.20 -8.87 -7.98
N GLY A 221 -7.09 -8.42 -8.54
CA GLY A 221 -6.02 -9.28 -9.05
C GLY A 221 -5.44 -10.19 -7.96
N VAL A 222 -5.21 -9.66 -6.74
CA VAL A 222 -4.76 -10.45 -5.57
C VAL A 222 -5.79 -11.51 -5.21
N LEU A 223 -7.06 -11.14 -5.10
CA LEU A 223 -8.15 -12.09 -4.82
C LEU A 223 -8.24 -13.21 -5.87
N LEU A 224 -8.23 -12.86 -7.15
CA LEU A 224 -8.29 -13.83 -8.26
C LEU A 224 -7.08 -14.75 -8.27
N SER A 225 -5.89 -14.22 -8.02
CA SER A 225 -4.65 -15.00 -7.89
C SER A 225 -4.73 -15.98 -6.72
N PHE A 226 -5.31 -15.59 -5.59
CA PHE A 226 -5.55 -16.47 -4.44
C PHE A 226 -6.57 -17.59 -4.77
N LEU A 227 -7.59 -17.27 -5.58
CA LEU A 227 -8.57 -18.25 -6.06
C LEU A 227 -8.03 -19.19 -7.17
N GLY A 228 -6.77 -19.02 -7.59
CA GLY A 228 -6.17 -19.79 -8.69
C GLY A 228 -6.65 -19.38 -10.10
N ARG A 229 -7.38 -18.28 -10.22
CA ARG A 229 -7.88 -17.73 -11.49
C ARG A 229 -6.81 -16.85 -12.15
N CYS A 230 -5.66 -17.47 -12.47
CA CYS A 230 -4.43 -16.76 -12.85
C CYS A 230 -4.60 -15.86 -14.07
N SER A 231 -5.33 -16.31 -15.10
CA SER A 231 -5.53 -15.51 -16.33
C SER A 231 -6.35 -14.24 -16.06
N GLU A 232 -7.36 -14.31 -15.20
CA GLU A 232 -8.15 -13.14 -14.82
C GLU A 232 -7.34 -12.19 -13.93
N ALA A 233 -6.57 -12.73 -12.97
CA ALA A 233 -5.67 -11.95 -12.14
C ALA A 233 -4.65 -11.16 -12.98
N GLU A 234 -4.10 -11.80 -14.03
CA GLU A 234 -3.17 -11.14 -14.95
C GLU A 234 -3.81 -9.95 -15.68
N VAL A 235 -5.06 -10.08 -16.13
CA VAL A 235 -5.80 -8.97 -16.76
C VAL A 235 -5.92 -7.78 -15.79
N GLU A 236 -6.29 -8.05 -14.55
CA GLU A 236 -6.46 -7.00 -13.55
C GLU A 236 -5.13 -6.35 -13.16
N TYR A 237 -4.05 -7.12 -12.98
CA TYR A 237 -2.72 -6.56 -12.72
C TYR A 237 -2.22 -5.69 -13.88
N ARG A 238 -2.41 -6.12 -15.13
CA ARG A 238 -2.06 -5.33 -16.31
C ARG A 238 -2.86 -4.03 -16.38
N LYS A 239 -4.15 -4.07 -16.04
CA LYS A 239 -4.98 -2.86 -15.98
C LYS A 239 -4.46 -1.92 -14.89
N ALA A 240 -4.17 -2.42 -13.68
CA ALA A 240 -3.59 -1.62 -12.60
C ALA A 240 -2.27 -0.95 -13.03
N LEU A 241 -1.38 -1.67 -13.71
CA LEU A 241 -0.11 -1.14 -14.19
C LEU A 241 -0.26 -0.19 -15.39
N SER A 242 -1.29 -0.36 -16.22
CA SER A 242 -1.59 0.61 -17.28
C SER A 242 -2.05 1.96 -16.72
N LEU A 243 -2.75 1.95 -15.59
CA LEU A 243 -3.22 3.15 -14.88
C LEU A 243 -2.10 3.79 -14.04
N ASN A 244 -1.32 2.95 -13.34
CA ASN A 244 -0.17 3.39 -12.56
C ASN A 244 1.03 2.45 -12.79
N PRO A 245 1.93 2.75 -13.73
CA PRO A 245 3.11 1.92 -14.03
C PRO A 245 4.07 1.78 -12.83
N ARG A 246 3.98 2.67 -11.86
CA ARG A 246 4.81 2.68 -10.64
C ARG A 246 4.09 2.10 -9.42
N HIS A 247 2.99 1.35 -9.61
CA HIS A 247 2.28 0.71 -8.50
C HIS A 247 3.07 -0.51 -7.98
N ARG A 248 4.00 -0.26 -7.06
CA ARG A 248 4.98 -1.22 -6.55
C ARG A 248 4.35 -2.54 -6.09
N ARG A 249 3.22 -2.48 -5.36
CA ARG A 249 2.53 -3.70 -4.88
C ARG A 249 2.04 -4.57 -6.04
N THR A 250 1.56 -3.96 -7.12
CA THR A 250 1.12 -4.71 -8.31
C THR A 250 2.30 -5.35 -9.02
N LEU A 251 3.41 -4.63 -9.22
CA LEU A 251 4.64 -5.20 -9.81
C LEU A 251 5.09 -6.44 -9.03
N PHE A 252 5.17 -6.34 -7.71
CA PHE A 252 5.54 -7.47 -6.85
C PHE A 252 4.58 -8.65 -6.98
N ASN A 253 3.26 -8.44 -6.83
CA ASN A 253 2.28 -9.52 -6.85
C ASN A 253 2.10 -10.12 -8.25
N TYR A 254 2.23 -9.33 -9.30
CA TYR A 254 2.23 -9.84 -10.66
C TYR A 254 3.50 -10.65 -10.95
N GLY A 255 4.67 -10.20 -10.47
CA GLY A 255 5.89 -10.99 -10.48
C GLY A 255 5.71 -12.34 -9.80
N ASN A 256 5.09 -12.39 -8.61
CA ASN A 256 4.78 -13.64 -7.90
C ASN A 256 3.84 -14.54 -8.70
N LEU A 257 2.81 -13.99 -9.35
CA LEU A 257 1.90 -14.76 -10.22
C LEU A 257 2.66 -15.41 -11.37
N LEU A 258 3.46 -14.64 -12.10
CA LEU A 258 4.26 -15.12 -13.23
C LEU A 258 5.31 -16.15 -12.80
N ALA A 259 5.93 -15.97 -11.62
CA ALA A 259 6.88 -16.93 -11.07
C ALA A 259 6.22 -18.29 -10.78
N ARG A 260 4.99 -18.30 -10.27
CA ARG A 260 4.21 -19.53 -10.06
C ARG A 260 3.88 -20.23 -11.39
N GLU A 261 3.58 -19.47 -12.43
CA GLU A 261 3.31 -19.98 -13.77
C GLU A 261 4.58 -20.40 -14.55
N GLY A 262 5.77 -20.21 -13.98
CA GLY A 262 7.04 -20.54 -14.63
C GLY A 262 7.48 -19.55 -15.72
N ARG A 263 6.85 -18.38 -15.80
CA ARG A 263 7.18 -17.30 -16.76
C ARG A 263 8.32 -16.44 -16.20
N VAL A 264 9.51 -17.05 -16.12
CA VAL A 264 10.69 -16.55 -15.39
C VAL A 264 11.11 -15.15 -15.84
N SER A 265 11.31 -14.98 -17.15
CA SER A 265 11.82 -13.70 -17.68
C SER A 265 10.85 -12.53 -17.43
N GLU A 266 9.56 -12.80 -17.47
CA GLU A 266 8.54 -11.78 -17.20
C GLU A 266 8.46 -11.47 -15.70
N ALA A 267 8.51 -12.50 -14.84
CA ALA A 267 8.57 -12.32 -13.39
C ALA A 267 9.80 -11.48 -12.97
N GLU A 268 10.95 -11.78 -13.55
CA GLU A 268 12.21 -11.05 -13.29
C GLU A 268 12.09 -9.57 -13.64
N VAL A 269 11.50 -9.22 -14.77
CA VAL A 269 11.26 -7.82 -15.16
C VAL A 269 10.46 -7.09 -14.08
N HIS A 270 9.35 -7.68 -13.62
CA HIS A 270 8.50 -7.03 -12.63
C HIS A 270 9.14 -6.93 -11.24
N TYR A 271 9.94 -7.91 -10.82
CA TYR A 271 10.72 -7.78 -9.58
C TYR A 271 11.77 -6.67 -9.69
N MET A 272 12.47 -6.57 -10.82
CA MET A 272 13.46 -5.51 -11.05
C MET A 272 12.80 -4.12 -11.10
N GLU A 273 11.65 -3.99 -11.73
CA GLU A 273 10.87 -2.75 -11.71
C GLU A 273 10.40 -2.38 -10.29
N ALA A 274 9.95 -3.36 -9.49
CA ALA A 274 9.60 -3.13 -8.09
C ALA A 274 10.82 -2.66 -7.26
N LEU A 275 11.97 -3.30 -7.44
CA LEU A 275 13.24 -2.92 -6.79
C LEU A 275 13.80 -1.57 -7.28
N ALA A 276 13.53 -1.18 -8.51
CA ALA A 276 13.87 0.15 -9.01
C ALA A 276 13.09 1.26 -8.30
N LEU A 277 11.89 0.94 -7.79
CA LEU A 277 11.07 1.86 -7.00
C LEU A 277 11.46 1.87 -5.51
N ASP A 278 11.86 0.73 -4.97
CA ASP A 278 12.34 0.58 -3.60
C ASP A 278 13.40 -0.51 -3.52
N GLN A 279 14.65 -0.10 -3.52
CA GLN A 279 15.82 -0.99 -3.47
C GLN A 279 16.02 -1.68 -2.10
N ASN A 280 15.21 -1.32 -1.11
CA ASN A 280 15.31 -1.85 0.24
C ASN A 280 14.11 -2.74 0.62
N ASP A 281 13.35 -3.21 -0.36
CA ASP A 281 12.25 -4.15 -0.11
C ASP A 281 12.80 -5.59 0.05
N ALA A 282 12.96 -6.01 1.31
CA ALA A 282 13.45 -7.34 1.65
C ALA A 282 12.58 -8.47 1.08
N LYS A 283 11.26 -8.28 0.99
CA LYS A 283 10.31 -9.28 0.47
C LYS A 283 10.49 -9.50 -1.03
N VAL A 284 10.69 -8.42 -1.79
CA VAL A 284 10.95 -8.52 -3.23
C VAL A 284 12.27 -9.25 -3.47
N HIS A 285 13.36 -8.89 -2.76
CA HIS A 285 14.63 -9.58 -2.85
C HIS A 285 14.50 -11.07 -2.53
N SER A 286 13.78 -11.44 -1.47
CA SER A 286 13.58 -12.84 -1.09
C SER A 286 12.82 -13.64 -2.16
N ASN A 287 11.72 -13.08 -2.70
CA ASN A 287 10.93 -13.77 -3.73
C ASN A 287 11.65 -13.84 -5.07
N TYR A 288 12.44 -12.82 -5.40
CA TYR A 288 13.31 -12.87 -6.57
C TYR A 288 14.41 -13.93 -6.40
N ALA A 289 14.99 -14.05 -5.19
CA ALA A 289 15.94 -15.11 -4.88
C ALA A 289 15.30 -16.51 -5.02
N ASN A 290 14.05 -16.70 -4.54
CA ASN A 290 13.31 -17.95 -4.71
C ASN A 290 13.14 -18.30 -6.21
N LEU A 291 12.78 -17.30 -7.04
CA LEU A 291 12.69 -17.49 -8.49
C LEU A 291 14.02 -17.94 -9.09
N LEU A 292 15.10 -17.23 -8.80
CA LEU A 292 16.45 -17.52 -9.30
C LEU A 292 16.93 -18.90 -8.87
N ALA A 293 16.73 -19.28 -7.59
CA ALA A 293 17.09 -20.58 -7.06
C ALA A 293 16.34 -21.71 -7.80
N ARG A 294 15.03 -21.58 -7.96
CA ARG A 294 14.19 -22.53 -8.67
C ARG A 294 14.66 -22.82 -10.12
N PHE A 295 15.21 -21.81 -10.79
CA PHE A 295 15.69 -21.92 -12.17
C PHE A 295 17.23 -22.09 -12.27
N GLY A 296 17.89 -22.50 -11.17
CA GLY A 296 19.29 -22.91 -11.15
C GLY A 296 20.30 -21.76 -11.16
N ARG A 297 19.87 -20.49 -11.08
CA ARG A 297 20.74 -19.32 -10.99
C ARG A 297 21.22 -19.11 -9.54
N ARG A 298 21.87 -20.14 -9.00
CA ARG A 298 22.19 -20.29 -7.57
C ARG A 298 23.04 -19.16 -6.99
N TYR A 299 24.02 -18.70 -7.74
CA TYR A 299 24.89 -17.58 -7.30
C TYR A 299 24.10 -16.27 -7.15
N GLU A 300 23.27 -15.97 -8.11
CA GLU A 300 22.45 -14.76 -8.09
C GLU A 300 21.37 -14.87 -6.98
N ALA A 301 20.77 -16.04 -6.81
CA ALA A 301 19.86 -16.29 -5.70
C ALA A 301 20.53 -16.06 -4.33
N GLU A 302 21.76 -16.52 -4.16
CA GLU A 302 22.52 -16.29 -2.92
C GLU A 302 22.75 -14.81 -2.65
N MET A 303 23.08 -14.02 -3.68
CA MET A 303 23.26 -12.57 -3.53
C MET A 303 21.97 -11.88 -3.09
N GLU A 304 20.85 -12.26 -3.70
CA GLU A 304 19.55 -11.69 -3.38
C GLU A 304 19.05 -12.10 -1.98
N TYR A 305 19.26 -13.37 -1.54
CA TYR A 305 18.96 -13.76 -0.15
C TYR A 305 19.80 -13.01 0.87
N LYS A 306 21.10 -12.83 0.62
CA LYS A 306 21.98 -12.05 1.50
C LYS A 306 21.51 -10.60 1.60
N LYS A 307 21.09 -10.00 0.47
CA LYS A 307 20.53 -8.65 0.46
C LYS A 307 19.24 -8.61 1.26
N ALA A 308 18.29 -9.54 1.04
CA ALA A 308 17.04 -9.63 1.77
C ALA A 308 17.29 -9.72 3.29
N LEU A 309 18.18 -10.63 3.72
CA LEU A 309 18.51 -10.81 5.14
C LEU A 309 19.34 -9.68 5.75
N SER A 310 20.04 -8.89 4.94
CA SER A 310 20.68 -7.66 5.43
C SER A 310 19.66 -6.55 5.71
N LEU A 311 18.51 -6.55 5.02
CA LEU A 311 17.42 -5.60 5.17
C LEU A 311 16.43 -6.03 6.26
N ASP A 312 16.14 -7.33 6.34
CA ASP A 312 15.28 -7.92 7.35
C ASP A 312 15.97 -9.15 7.99
N PRO A 313 16.82 -8.96 9.01
CA PRO A 313 17.53 -10.03 9.69
C PRO A 313 16.61 -10.94 10.54
N GLU A 314 15.36 -10.52 10.80
CA GLU A 314 14.39 -11.27 11.60
C GLU A 314 13.39 -12.05 10.73
N SER A 315 13.63 -12.16 9.43
CA SER A 315 12.82 -12.96 8.52
C SER A 315 13.06 -14.46 8.67
N ALA A 316 12.21 -15.16 9.42
CA ALA A 316 12.26 -16.61 9.54
C ALA A 316 12.15 -17.30 8.17
N GLU A 317 11.27 -16.81 7.29
CA GLU A 317 11.10 -17.32 5.93
C GLU A 317 12.33 -17.08 5.05
N GLY A 318 12.95 -15.91 5.17
CA GLY A 318 14.20 -15.59 4.46
C GLY A 318 15.34 -16.53 4.85
N HIS A 319 15.55 -16.76 6.14
CA HIS A 319 16.54 -17.72 6.65
C HIS A 319 16.22 -19.16 6.20
N TYR A 320 14.96 -19.56 6.27
CA TYR A 320 14.50 -20.86 5.80
C TYR A 320 14.78 -21.07 4.31
N SER A 321 14.40 -20.14 3.47
CA SER A 321 14.60 -20.22 2.01
C SER A 321 16.08 -20.22 1.64
N TYR A 322 16.89 -19.39 2.29
CA TYR A 322 18.33 -19.40 2.08
C TYR A 322 18.98 -20.70 2.57
N GLY A 323 18.53 -21.24 3.69
CA GLY A 323 18.95 -22.57 4.19
C GLY A 323 18.65 -23.68 3.17
N ASN A 324 17.49 -23.66 2.52
CA ASN A 324 17.16 -24.60 1.45
C ASN A 324 18.15 -24.50 0.29
N LEU A 325 18.46 -23.31 -0.23
CA LEU A 325 19.43 -23.10 -1.29
C LEU A 325 20.82 -23.65 -0.87
N LEU A 326 21.31 -23.31 0.32
CA LEU A 326 22.59 -23.79 0.84
C LEU A 326 22.65 -25.33 0.97
N SER A 327 21.55 -25.94 1.42
CA SER A 327 21.41 -27.40 1.49
C SER A 327 21.45 -28.09 0.10
N GLU A 328 20.88 -27.45 -0.91
CA GLU A 328 20.92 -27.93 -2.31
C GLU A 328 22.32 -27.87 -2.89
N ILE A 329 23.08 -26.81 -2.63
CA ILE A 329 24.44 -26.64 -3.15
C ILE A 329 25.49 -27.35 -2.31
N GLY A 330 25.09 -28.09 -1.24
CA GLY A 330 25.97 -28.92 -0.40
C GLY A 330 26.74 -28.16 0.68
N ARG A 331 26.41 -26.89 0.93
CA ARG A 331 26.99 -26.07 2.03
C ARG A 331 26.26 -26.32 3.34
N PHE A 332 26.37 -27.57 3.85
CA PHE A 332 25.53 -28.09 4.91
C PHE A 332 25.70 -27.35 6.25
N SER A 333 26.91 -26.96 6.62
CA SER A 333 27.13 -26.20 7.86
C SER A 333 26.45 -24.84 7.84
N GLU A 334 26.54 -24.13 6.72
CA GLU A 334 25.90 -22.83 6.57
C GLU A 334 24.37 -22.96 6.48
N ALA A 335 23.86 -24.03 5.83
CA ALA A 335 22.45 -24.36 5.81
C ALA A 335 21.90 -24.60 7.23
N GLN A 336 22.67 -25.34 8.06
CA GLN A 336 22.35 -25.57 9.44
C GLN A 336 22.19 -24.25 10.22
N ASP A 337 23.18 -23.36 10.13
CA ASP A 337 23.14 -22.04 10.77
C ASP A 337 21.89 -21.23 10.38
N GLN A 338 21.48 -21.33 9.11
CA GLN A 338 20.29 -20.61 8.62
C GLN A 338 19.00 -21.23 9.18
N TYR A 339 18.87 -22.57 9.20
CA TYR A 339 17.70 -23.23 9.78
C TYR A 339 17.59 -22.99 11.28
N GLU A 340 18.71 -22.97 12.01
CA GLU A 340 18.72 -22.68 13.45
C GLU A 340 18.22 -21.26 13.72
N LYS A 341 18.66 -20.26 12.94
CA LYS A 341 18.12 -18.89 13.00
C LYS A 341 16.63 -18.85 12.69
N ALA A 342 16.20 -19.54 11.64
CA ALA A 342 14.80 -19.61 11.29
C ALA A 342 13.94 -20.22 12.40
N LEU A 343 14.45 -21.27 13.09
CA LEU A 343 13.78 -21.92 14.23
C LEU A 343 13.74 -21.07 15.50
N VAL A 344 14.75 -20.22 15.71
CA VAL A 344 14.74 -19.25 16.82
C VAL A 344 13.64 -18.22 16.60
N LEU A 345 13.45 -17.77 15.36
CA LEU A 345 12.46 -16.75 14.98
C LEU A 345 11.04 -17.34 14.90
N ASN A 346 10.90 -18.54 14.37
CA ASN A 346 9.61 -19.24 14.27
C ASN A 346 9.73 -20.73 14.62
N PRO A 347 9.67 -21.09 15.91
CA PRO A 347 9.85 -22.47 16.37
C PRO A 347 8.65 -23.40 16.09
N TYR A 348 7.53 -22.87 15.62
CA TYR A 348 6.30 -23.62 15.36
C TYR A 348 5.96 -23.75 13.87
N TYR A 349 6.91 -23.48 12.97
CA TYR A 349 6.68 -23.60 11.53
C TYR A 349 7.14 -24.97 11.03
N PRO A 350 6.21 -25.92 10.71
CA PRO A 350 6.53 -27.30 10.37
C PRO A 350 7.52 -27.46 9.20
N PRO A 351 7.47 -26.65 8.12
CA PRO A 351 8.39 -26.78 6.99
C PRO A 351 9.86 -26.61 7.39
N ILE A 352 10.18 -25.74 8.37
CA ILE A 352 11.58 -25.55 8.81
C ILE A 352 12.08 -26.84 9.46
N HIS A 353 11.34 -27.42 10.40
CA HIS A 353 11.71 -28.66 11.07
C HIS A 353 11.88 -29.81 10.06
N TYR A 354 10.98 -29.91 9.08
CA TYR A 354 11.06 -30.95 8.08
C TYR A 354 12.31 -30.81 7.21
N SER A 355 12.57 -29.61 6.67
CA SER A 355 13.74 -29.33 5.82
C SER A 355 15.05 -29.47 6.61
N TYR A 356 15.07 -29.05 7.87
CA TYR A 356 16.21 -29.25 8.75
C TYR A 356 16.46 -30.73 9.04
N GLY A 357 15.40 -31.52 9.25
CA GLY A 357 15.51 -33.00 9.35
C GLY A 357 16.08 -33.61 8.08
N LEU A 358 15.71 -33.13 6.87
CA LEU A 358 16.30 -33.56 5.60
C LEU A 358 17.80 -33.24 5.55
N LEU A 359 18.20 -32.05 6.00
CA LEU A 359 19.61 -31.65 6.06
C LEU A 359 20.39 -32.59 7.03
N MET A 360 19.87 -32.82 8.25
CA MET A 360 20.48 -33.72 9.23
C MET A 360 20.67 -35.13 8.64
N ARG A 361 19.69 -35.64 7.92
CA ARG A 361 19.78 -36.90 7.22
C ARG A 361 20.89 -36.93 6.15
N LYS A 362 21.02 -35.87 5.36
CA LYS A 362 22.12 -35.73 4.38
C LYS A 362 23.50 -35.71 5.04
N MET A 363 23.60 -35.17 6.24
CA MET A 363 24.83 -35.14 7.05
C MET A 363 25.12 -36.45 7.79
N GLY A 364 24.23 -37.45 7.75
CA GLY A 364 24.36 -38.72 8.47
C GLY A 364 23.95 -38.63 9.93
N LEU A 365 23.33 -37.58 10.37
CA LEU A 365 22.88 -37.34 11.76
C LEU A 365 21.44 -37.85 11.94
N PHE A 366 21.27 -39.18 11.89
CA PHE A 366 19.94 -39.82 11.82
C PHE A 366 19.08 -39.63 13.05
N ASN A 367 19.69 -39.53 14.24
CA ASN A 367 18.96 -39.35 15.50
C ASN A 367 18.40 -37.92 15.58
N GLU A 368 19.17 -36.95 15.17
CA GLU A 368 18.79 -35.52 15.08
C GLU A 368 17.70 -35.33 14.02
N ALA A 369 17.87 -35.94 12.86
CA ALA A 369 16.87 -35.93 11.79
C ALA A 369 15.52 -36.47 12.29
N LYS A 370 15.53 -37.60 13.02
CA LYS A 370 14.31 -38.18 13.58
C LYS A 370 13.61 -37.25 14.57
N LYS A 371 14.37 -36.51 15.40
CA LYS A 371 13.80 -35.52 16.33
C LYS A 371 13.10 -34.39 15.57
N GLU A 372 13.74 -33.86 14.55
CA GLU A 372 13.18 -32.76 13.77
C GLU A 372 11.95 -33.20 12.95
N TYR A 373 11.97 -34.37 12.33
CA TYR A 373 10.78 -34.94 11.69
C TYR A 373 9.63 -35.17 12.67
N THR A 374 9.92 -35.64 13.87
CA THR A 374 8.89 -35.84 14.91
C THR A 374 8.24 -34.52 15.29
N LYS A 375 9.03 -33.47 15.47
CA LYS A 375 8.48 -32.11 15.71
C LYS A 375 7.63 -31.59 14.55
N ALA A 376 8.12 -31.75 13.32
CA ALA A 376 7.37 -31.36 12.14
C ALA A 376 6.00 -32.04 12.07
N MET A 377 5.97 -33.37 12.31
CA MET A 377 4.74 -34.18 12.31
C MET A 377 3.82 -33.91 13.50
N GLN A 378 4.35 -33.49 14.65
CA GLN A 378 3.55 -33.07 15.80
C GLN A 378 2.82 -31.75 15.53
N LEU A 379 3.47 -30.84 14.79
CA LEU A 379 2.92 -29.55 14.40
C LEU A 379 1.95 -29.65 13.19
N ASP A 380 2.27 -30.51 12.23
CA ASP A 380 1.45 -30.82 11.06
C ASP A 380 1.63 -32.29 10.66
N PRO A 381 0.66 -33.17 10.99
CA PRO A 381 0.72 -34.59 10.69
C PRO A 381 0.90 -34.93 9.19
N ASP A 382 0.43 -34.04 8.34
CA ASP A 382 0.46 -34.24 6.88
C ASP A 382 1.67 -33.56 6.22
N ILE A 383 2.60 -33.01 6.99
CA ILE A 383 3.74 -32.25 6.45
C ILE A 383 4.56 -33.05 5.44
N GLY A 384 4.73 -34.33 5.63
CA GLY A 384 5.49 -35.21 4.75
C GLY A 384 4.89 -35.29 3.34
N SER A 385 3.57 -35.41 3.22
CA SER A 385 2.85 -35.39 1.93
C SER A 385 2.88 -34.02 1.29
N LYS A 386 2.59 -32.98 2.05
CA LYS A 386 2.62 -31.57 1.58
C LYS A 386 3.99 -31.18 1.03
N MET A 387 5.07 -31.58 1.70
CA MET A 387 6.43 -31.27 1.27
C MET A 387 6.85 -32.07 0.03
N THR A 388 6.39 -33.33 -0.13
CA THR A 388 6.61 -34.09 -1.35
C THR A 388 5.81 -33.53 -2.53
N GLU A 389 4.58 -33.11 -2.32
CA GLU A 389 3.77 -32.44 -3.33
C GLU A 389 4.36 -31.08 -3.75
N THR A 390 4.90 -30.32 -2.80
CA THR A 390 5.58 -29.05 -3.10
C THR A 390 6.83 -29.26 -3.96
N TRP A 391 7.57 -30.35 -3.76
CA TRP A 391 8.71 -30.72 -4.59
C TRP A 391 8.28 -31.27 -5.96
N ILE A 392 7.14 -31.94 -6.07
CA ILE A 392 6.58 -32.42 -7.35
C ILE A 392 6.02 -31.25 -8.18
N ILE A 393 5.52 -30.19 -7.54
CA ILE A 393 5.11 -28.94 -8.22
C ILE A 393 6.34 -28.09 -8.59
N LEU A 394 7.50 -28.36 -7.98
CA LEU A 394 8.78 -27.68 -8.21
C LEU A 394 9.71 -28.46 -9.17
N ASP A 395 9.36 -29.72 -9.54
CA ASP A 395 9.92 -30.46 -10.64
C ASP A 395 9.08 -30.24 -11.92
#